data_83c423b2a9b3757cab5aaea943e460ac
#
_entry.id   83c423b2a9b3757cab5aaea943e460ac
#
_cell.length_a   1.000
_cell.length_b   1.000
_cell.length_c   1.000
_cell.angle_alpha   90.00
_cell.angle_beta   90.00
_cell.angle_gamma   90.00
#
_symmetry.space_group_name_H-M   'P 1'
#
loop_
_entity.id
_entity.type
_entity.pdbx_description
1 polymer ?
#
loop_
_entity_poly.entity_id
_entity_poly.type
_entity_poly.pdbx_seq_one_letter_code
_entity_poly.pdbx_strand_id
1 'polypeptide(L)'
;RDYLEMNTAKFKTAVHIEDYKGKPSVVVQYNDALYSGELMRTLARSVLCAVEHIIENPNGKIRKVSLLDNDAIAQLESFKSTEIAPVKTKLLHKMFEEQVAKTPDRIALSACDGKLTYKELDRLANITANSLIEKGLEKGGKVLILLERTSKFFISLFGILKAGGAFIPSCPDYPKERIDSIIEDSDADFVITDGELLGVYDRTVDVSKLLSGNNDENPNVDVQPDDLAYLIYTSGSTGKPKGVMLRHIGIANYLAYSDSNIQVKEVVDNCHAYGSVTTISFDMSLKETMLSLCNGLTLVFASEKQTVNPMSLAEFFKENNVDAFNSTPSRLLQYMELDEFAEAMANCKVILSGGEKYPDKLLRILREKTSATIINTYGPTEITVSSNAKNLTNADEISIGRPLRNYTEYIVDSDNNLLPIGVVGELLIQGYGVALGYNKLPEQTAKAFIEFNGERTYRSGDYAKWTTDGDVIILGRTDNQVKLRGLRIELGEIEKCLTAVDGIKSGIALIRKVGKADAICVYYTADRQIEPNEIKSELAKSLTDYMVPSAYVQLDKMPLTPNGKVNTKVLPEPKSNKSESGRLPKNEIEKTFCD
;
A
#
# COMPACT_ATOMS: atom_id res chain seq x y z
N ARG A 1 -36.96 1.23 41.14
CA ARG A 1 -37.39 0.09 40.30
C ARG A 1 -36.20 -0.83 40.20
N ASP A 2 -36.31 -2.02 40.82
CA ASP A 2 -35.36 -3.08 40.52
C ASP A 2 -35.62 -3.51 39.10
N TYR A 3 -34.66 -3.27 38.21
CA TYR A 3 -34.75 -3.77 36.84
C TYR A 3 -34.66 -5.30 36.90
N LEU A 4 -35.76 -5.97 36.61
CA LEU A 4 -35.75 -7.39 36.33
C LEU A 4 -34.92 -7.60 35.07
N GLU A 5 -33.82 -8.35 35.17
CA GLU A 5 -33.09 -8.84 34.01
C GLU A 5 -34.06 -9.64 33.13
N MET A 6 -34.50 -9.02 32.04
CA MET A 6 -35.30 -9.70 31.03
C MET A 6 -34.37 -10.37 30.05
N ASN A 7 -34.33 -11.68 30.03
CA ASN A 7 -33.51 -12.50 29.12
C ASN A 7 -33.92 -12.40 27.62
N THR A 8 -34.89 -11.53 27.30
CA THR A 8 -35.38 -11.34 25.92
C THR A 8 -35.61 -9.85 25.66
N ALA A 9 -34.82 -9.26 24.74
CA ALA A 9 -35.07 -7.92 24.25
C ALA A 9 -35.96 -7.98 23.00
N LYS A 10 -37.02 -7.15 22.95
CA LYS A 10 -37.88 -6.99 21.76
C LYS A 10 -37.13 -6.43 20.55
N PHE A 11 -36.09 -5.67 20.81
CA PHE A 11 -35.25 -5.05 19.78
C PHE A 11 -33.79 -5.45 20.02
N LYS A 12 -32.96 -5.38 18.94
CA LYS A 12 -31.52 -5.61 19.04
C LYS A 12 -30.86 -4.64 20.01
N THR A 13 -31.32 -3.39 20.01
CA THR A 13 -30.87 -2.31 20.91
C THR A 13 -32.06 -1.39 21.16
N ALA A 14 -32.23 -0.94 22.39
CA ALA A 14 -33.18 0.10 22.79
C ALA A 14 -32.50 1.11 23.71
N VAL A 15 -32.71 2.39 23.44
CA VAL A 15 -32.20 3.49 24.27
C VAL A 15 -33.39 4.18 24.92
N HIS A 16 -33.37 4.27 26.23
CA HIS A 16 -34.40 4.93 27.04
C HIS A 16 -33.78 6.15 27.74
N ILE A 17 -34.43 7.28 27.65
CA ILE A 17 -34.09 8.47 28.46
C ILE A 17 -35.13 8.55 29.59
N GLU A 18 -34.68 8.46 30.81
CA GLU A 18 -35.54 8.44 31.98
C GLU A 18 -35.10 9.49 33.01
N ASP A 19 -36.05 10.00 33.77
CA ASP A 19 -35.74 10.78 34.96
C ASP A 19 -35.58 9.81 36.16
N TYR A 20 -34.36 9.67 36.63
CA TYR A 20 -34.08 8.89 37.83
C TYR A 20 -33.74 9.82 38.99
N LYS A 21 -34.68 9.99 39.94
CA LYS A 21 -34.56 10.85 41.14
C LYS A 21 -34.20 12.30 40.80
N GLY A 22 -34.85 12.89 39.77
CA GLY A 22 -34.60 14.25 39.33
C GLY A 22 -33.31 14.44 38.50
N LYS A 23 -32.72 13.35 38.03
CA LYS A 23 -31.55 13.38 37.13
C LYS A 23 -31.87 12.64 35.84
N PRO A 24 -31.61 13.24 34.68
CA PRO A 24 -31.73 12.55 33.40
C PRO A 24 -30.76 11.36 33.37
N SER A 25 -31.25 10.23 32.97
CA SER A 25 -30.48 8.99 32.88
C SER A 25 -30.71 8.33 31.52
N VAL A 26 -29.66 7.82 30.91
CA VAL A 26 -29.72 7.04 29.67
C VAL A 26 -29.56 5.56 30.02
N VAL A 27 -30.57 4.78 29.68
CA VAL A 27 -30.55 3.31 29.85
C VAL A 27 -30.48 2.67 28.47
N VAL A 28 -29.43 1.87 28.22
CA VAL A 28 -29.27 1.13 26.98
C VAL A 28 -29.50 -0.35 27.25
N GLN A 29 -30.56 -0.89 26.66
CA GLN A 29 -30.85 -2.31 26.64
C GLN A 29 -30.39 -2.90 25.31
N TYR A 30 -29.63 -3.98 25.32
CA TYR A 30 -29.05 -4.53 24.09
C TYR A 30 -28.93 -6.05 24.16
N ASN A 31 -28.75 -6.67 22.97
CA ASN A 31 -28.43 -8.09 22.83
C ASN A 31 -26.90 -8.27 22.92
N ASP A 32 -26.41 -8.91 23.96
CA ASP A 32 -25.00 -9.14 24.26
C ASP A 32 -24.30 -10.13 23.28
N ALA A 33 -25.10 -10.97 22.60
CA ALA A 33 -24.59 -11.80 21.51
C ALA A 33 -24.24 -10.99 20.24
N LEU A 34 -24.73 -9.74 20.12
CA LEU A 34 -24.51 -8.87 18.97
C LEU A 34 -23.60 -7.68 19.26
N TYR A 35 -23.60 -7.20 20.49
CA TYR A 35 -22.89 -5.97 20.86
C TYR A 35 -22.14 -6.14 22.18
N SER A 36 -20.91 -5.67 22.23
CA SER A 36 -20.15 -5.64 23.49
C SER A 36 -20.72 -4.58 24.45
N GLY A 37 -20.64 -4.86 25.76
CA GLY A 37 -21.03 -3.89 26.78
C GLY A 37 -20.27 -2.58 26.73
N GLU A 38 -19.05 -2.59 26.20
CA GLU A 38 -18.20 -1.41 26.05
C GLU A 38 -18.70 -0.50 24.92
N LEU A 39 -19.04 -1.07 23.76
CA LEU A 39 -19.66 -0.31 22.67
C LEU A 39 -20.98 0.33 23.12
N MET A 40 -21.75 -0.39 23.94
CA MET A 40 -23.04 0.14 24.45
C MET A 40 -22.83 1.23 25.51
N ARG A 41 -21.77 1.17 26.31
CA ARG A 41 -21.37 2.29 27.20
C ARG A 41 -20.96 3.52 26.38
N THR A 42 -20.18 3.34 25.33
CA THR A 42 -19.82 4.43 24.40
C THR A 42 -21.07 5.07 23.80
N LEU A 43 -22.05 4.27 23.34
CA LEU A 43 -23.32 4.77 22.82
C LEU A 43 -24.08 5.61 23.87
N ALA A 44 -24.20 5.11 25.10
CA ALA A 44 -24.88 5.83 26.18
C ALA A 44 -24.21 7.18 26.49
N ARG A 45 -22.89 7.20 26.58
CA ARG A 45 -22.10 8.43 26.77
C ARG A 45 -22.29 9.42 25.61
N SER A 46 -22.22 8.95 24.37
CA SER A 46 -22.42 9.80 23.20
C SER A 46 -23.81 10.43 23.16
N VAL A 47 -24.85 9.69 23.58
CA VAL A 47 -26.21 10.25 23.70
C VAL A 47 -26.26 11.35 24.77
N LEU A 48 -25.63 11.16 25.93
CA LEU A 48 -25.55 12.18 26.98
C LEU A 48 -24.81 13.42 26.50
N CYS A 49 -23.64 13.26 25.89
CA CYS A 49 -22.87 14.38 25.33
C CYS A 49 -23.67 15.17 24.29
N ALA A 50 -24.40 14.47 23.42
CA ALA A 50 -25.25 15.12 22.41
C ALA A 50 -26.37 15.96 23.09
N VAL A 51 -27.02 15.40 24.11
CA VAL A 51 -28.09 16.11 24.86
C VAL A 51 -27.51 17.34 25.59
N GLU A 52 -26.40 17.20 26.29
CA GLU A 52 -25.72 18.31 26.98
C GLU A 52 -25.34 19.42 26.00
N HIS A 53 -24.71 19.07 24.89
CA HIS A 53 -24.32 20.03 23.85
C HIS A 53 -25.52 20.78 23.24
N ILE A 54 -26.64 20.08 23.01
CA ILE A 54 -27.87 20.69 22.47
C ILE A 54 -28.49 21.66 23.51
N ILE A 55 -28.47 21.29 24.80
CA ILE A 55 -28.98 22.14 25.87
C ILE A 55 -28.14 23.43 25.98
N GLU A 56 -26.82 23.30 25.92
CA GLU A 56 -25.89 24.45 25.99
C GLU A 56 -25.97 25.33 24.73
N ASN A 57 -26.23 24.74 23.55
CA ASN A 57 -26.24 25.42 22.27
C ASN A 57 -27.54 25.16 21.47
N PRO A 58 -28.73 25.54 21.94
CA PRO A 58 -30.00 25.16 21.38
C PRO A 58 -30.24 25.67 19.94
N ASN A 59 -29.50 26.69 19.50
CA ASN A 59 -29.55 27.22 18.14
C ASN A 59 -28.36 26.77 17.29
N GLY A 60 -27.55 25.86 17.81
CA GLY A 60 -26.39 25.29 17.12
C GLY A 60 -26.79 24.39 15.94
N LYS A 61 -25.87 24.20 15.01
CA LYS A 61 -26.08 23.24 13.92
C LYS A 61 -25.90 21.82 14.42
N ILE A 62 -26.84 20.92 14.15
CA ILE A 62 -26.80 19.49 14.57
C ILE A 62 -25.47 18.84 14.19
N ARG A 63 -24.92 19.10 13.00
CA ARG A 63 -23.64 18.57 12.54
C ARG A 63 -22.41 19.00 13.36
N LYS A 64 -22.56 19.94 14.29
CA LYS A 64 -21.49 20.39 15.21
C LYS A 64 -21.67 19.86 16.63
N VAL A 65 -22.65 18.99 16.84
CA VAL A 65 -22.88 18.36 18.15
C VAL A 65 -21.73 17.40 18.43
N SER A 66 -21.03 17.62 19.55
CA SER A 66 -20.00 16.68 20.01
C SER A 66 -20.65 15.41 20.56
N LEU A 67 -20.08 14.26 20.18
CA LEU A 67 -20.44 12.95 20.70
C LEU A 67 -19.44 12.43 21.76
N LEU A 68 -18.44 13.25 22.11
CA LEU A 68 -17.31 12.90 22.95
C LEU A 68 -17.29 13.74 24.22
N ASP A 69 -17.18 13.08 25.36
CA ASP A 69 -16.81 13.71 26.62
C ASP A 69 -15.27 13.83 26.75
N ASN A 70 -14.82 14.49 27.82
CA ASN A 70 -13.40 14.69 28.06
C ASN A 70 -12.62 13.37 28.24
N ASP A 71 -13.23 12.36 28.84
CA ASP A 71 -12.61 11.05 29.03
C ASP A 71 -12.42 10.33 27.69
N ALA A 72 -13.44 10.36 26.82
CA ALA A 72 -13.38 9.79 25.47
C ALA A 72 -12.32 10.51 24.61
N ILE A 73 -12.25 11.84 24.72
CA ILE A 73 -11.19 12.62 24.05
C ILE A 73 -9.81 12.20 24.55
N ALA A 74 -9.61 12.13 25.88
CA ALA A 74 -8.34 11.72 26.47
C ALA A 74 -7.94 10.29 26.05
N GLN A 75 -8.91 9.37 25.96
CA GLN A 75 -8.67 8.01 25.47
C GLN A 75 -8.25 8.01 24.00
N LEU A 76 -8.95 8.73 23.13
CA LEU A 76 -8.56 8.88 21.72
C LEU A 76 -7.17 9.52 21.57
N GLU A 77 -6.84 10.52 22.41
CA GLU A 77 -5.50 11.12 22.43
C GLU A 77 -4.43 10.07 22.73
N SER A 78 -4.69 9.12 23.64
CA SER A 78 -3.74 8.05 23.96
C SER A 78 -3.54 7.03 22.83
N PHE A 79 -4.44 6.98 21.84
CA PHE A 79 -4.38 6.07 20.70
C PHE A 79 -3.70 6.68 19.47
N LYS A 80 -3.75 7.99 19.32
CA LYS A 80 -3.35 8.72 18.12
C LYS A 80 -1.92 8.47 17.68
N SER A 81 -1.00 8.36 18.65
CA SER A 81 0.41 8.17 18.39
C SER A 81 1.03 7.32 19.49
N THR A 82 1.92 6.42 19.10
CA THR A 82 2.65 5.57 20.04
C THR A 82 3.98 6.19 20.48
N GLU A 83 4.58 7.04 19.64
CA GLU A 83 5.84 7.71 19.90
C GLU A 83 5.96 8.97 19.03
N ILE A 84 6.21 10.11 19.65
CA ILE A 84 6.62 11.33 18.96
C ILE A 84 8.07 11.60 19.31
N ALA A 85 8.96 11.35 18.39
CA ALA A 85 10.39 11.58 18.58
C ALA A 85 10.96 12.33 17.37
N PRO A 86 11.86 13.32 17.59
CA PRO A 86 12.48 14.01 16.48
C PRO A 86 13.21 12.99 15.60
N VAL A 87 12.88 12.95 14.32
CA VAL A 87 13.71 12.30 13.31
C VAL A 87 14.91 13.21 13.19
N LYS A 88 16.01 12.84 13.85
CA LYS A 88 17.27 13.50 13.59
C LYS A 88 17.47 13.45 12.08
N THR A 89 17.59 14.57 11.46
CA THR A 89 17.90 14.94 10.08
C THR A 89 18.52 13.83 9.21
N LYS A 90 17.88 12.66 9.13
CA LYS A 90 18.42 11.52 8.38
C LYS A 90 17.86 11.55 6.96
N LEU A 91 18.78 11.43 6.03
CA LEU A 91 18.49 11.25 4.60
C LEU A 91 18.61 9.77 4.25
N LEU A 92 17.84 9.29 3.30
CA LEU A 92 17.83 7.87 2.91
C LEU A 92 19.24 7.35 2.56
N HIS A 93 19.97 8.07 1.70
CA HIS A 93 21.35 7.67 1.34
C HIS A 93 22.32 7.79 2.52
N LYS A 94 22.14 8.74 3.46
CA LYS A 94 22.98 8.83 4.66
C LYS A 94 22.76 7.69 5.64
N MET A 95 21.52 7.18 5.76
CA MET A 95 21.25 5.96 6.54
C MET A 95 22.00 4.75 5.94
N PHE A 96 22.02 4.63 4.63
CA PHE A 96 22.79 3.60 3.93
C PHE A 96 24.29 3.79 4.17
N GLU A 97 24.86 4.99 4.01
CA GLU A 97 26.26 5.30 4.27
C GLU A 97 26.68 5.00 5.70
N GLU A 98 25.85 5.33 6.70
CA GLU A 98 26.06 4.96 8.10
C GLU A 98 26.18 3.43 8.26
N GLN A 99 25.37 2.67 7.51
CA GLN A 99 25.43 1.21 7.54
C GLN A 99 26.66 0.66 6.83
N VAL A 100 27.06 1.25 5.70
CA VAL A 100 28.33 0.93 5.02
C VAL A 100 29.51 1.08 5.98
N ALA A 101 29.56 2.18 6.73
CA ALA A 101 30.63 2.41 7.71
C ALA A 101 30.67 1.38 8.85
N LYS A 102 29.49 0.83 9.24
CA LYS A 102 29.39 -0.19 10.31
C LYS A 102 29.79 -1.58 9.84
N THR A 103 29.41 -1.96 8.61
CA THR A 103 29.58 -3.33 8.11
C THR A 103 30.02 -3.36 6.63
N PRO A 104 31.19 -2.77 6.28
CA PRO A 104 31.60 -2.58 4.88
C PRO A 104 31.71 -3.88 4.09
N ASP A 105 32.22 -4.94 4.71
CA ASP A 105 32.52 -6.20 4.05
C ASP A 105 31.36 -7.22 4.09
N ARG A 106 30.24 -6.88 4.76
CA ARG A 106 29.04 -7.71 4.76
C ARG A 106 28.37 -7.65 3.39
N ILE A 107 27.79 -8.78 2.95
CA ILE A 107 26.96 -8.80 1.74
C ILE A 107 25.72 -7.95 1.98
N ALA A 108 25.59 -6.88 1.18
CA ALA A 108 24.43 -6.00 1.17
C ALA A 108 23.35 -6.54 0.26
N LEU A 109 23.73 -7.05 -0.90
CA LEU A 109 22.82 -7.45 -1.98
C LEU A 109 23.23 -8.80 -2.56
N SER A 110 22.26 -9.71 -2.69
CA SER A 110 22.35 -10.95 -3.46
C SER A 110 21.26 -10.92 -4.54
N ALA A 111 21.65 -10.83 -5.81
CA ALA A 111 20.76 -10.74 -6.96
C ALA A 111 21.18 -11.75 -8.05
N CYS A 112 20.39 -11.87 -9.12
CA CYS A 112 20.68 -12.80 -10.21
C CYS A 112 21.98 -12.51 -10.99
N ASP A 113 22.49 -11.27 -10.92
CA ASP A 113 23.74 -10.80 -11.53
C ASP A 113 24.94 -10.85 -10.58
N GLY A 114 24.77 -11.33 -9.35
CA GLY A 114 25.85 -11.53 -8.39
C GLY A 114 25.58 -11.00 -6.99
N LYS A 115 26.64 -10.95 -6.19
CA LYS A 115 26.60 -10.43 -4.81
C LYS A 115 27.50 -9.21 -4.68
N LEU A 116 27.04 -8.20 -3.93
CA LEU A 116 27.78 -7.00 -3.61
C LEU A 116 27.86 -6.82 -2.09
N THR A 117 29.03 -6.48 -1.59
CA THR A 117 29.20 -5.99 -0.21
C THR A 117 28.64 -4.58 -0.07
N TYR A 118 28.43 -4.12 1.15
CA TYR A 118 28.03 -2.75 1.44
C TYR A 118 28.99 -1.74 0.84
N LYS A 119 30.30 -1.97 0.99
CA LYS A 119 31.38 -1.12 0.44
C LYS A 119 31.38 -1.09 -1.08
N GLU A 120 31.17 -2.23 -1.74
CA GLU A 120 31.13 -2.30 -3.20
C GLU A 120 29.91 -1.58 -3.75
N LEU A 121 28.72 -1.78 -3.16
CA LEU A 121 27.51 -1.08 -3.54
C LEU A 121 27.65 0.43 -3.38
N ASP A 122 28.23 0.89 -2.27
CA ASP A 122 28.47 2.31 -2.00
C ASP A 122 29.43 2.92 -3.01
N ARG A 123 30.56 2.24 -3.28
CA ARG A 123 31.54 2.68 -4.28
C ARG A 123 30.91 2.83 -5.67
N LEU A 124 30.14 1.85 -6.11
CA LEU A 124 29.45 1.92 -7.41
C LEU A 124 28.39 3.01 -7.45
N ALA A 125 27.68 3.23 -6.35
CA ALA A 125 26.74 4.33 -6.20
C ALA A 125 27.42 5.71 -6.28
N ASN A 126 28.62 5.86 -5.67
CA ASN A 126 29.41 7.09 -5.78
C ASN A 126 29.85 7.38 -7.23
N ILE A 127 30.34 6.35 -7.95
CA ILE A 127 30.69 6.47 -9.36
C ILE A 127 29.47 6.91 -10.18
N THR A 128 28.33 6.28 -9.94
CA THR A 128 27.08 6.64 -10.65
C THR A 128 26.65 8.08 -10.33
N ALA A 129 26.75 8.50 -9.05
CA ALA A 129 26.40 9.86 -8.64
C ALA A 129 27.28 10.91 -9.34
N ASN A 130 28.61 10.73 -9.31
CA ASN A 130 29.54 11.64 -9.97
C ASN A 130 29.32 11.69 -11.49
N SER A 131 29.09 10.53 -12.13
CA SER A 131 28.77 10.46 -13.56
C SER A 131 27.47 11.18 -13.92
N LEU A 132 26.44 11.16 -13.05
CA LEU A 132 25.20 11.89 -13.26
C LEU A 132 25.40 13.41 -13.10
N ILE A 133 26.18 13.84 -12.10
CA ILE A 133 26.54 15.26 -11.89
C ILE A 133 27.34 15.79 -13.09
N GLU A 134 28.33 15.04 -13.58
CA GLU A 134 29.09 15.40 -14.78
C GLU A 134 28.23 15.53 -16.04
N LYS A 135 27.12 14.77 -16.12
CA LYS A 135 26.12 14.88 -17.20
C LYS A 135 25.13 16.02 -17.01
N GLY A 136 25.21 16.74 -15.91
CA GLY A 136 24.38 17.90 -15.62
C GLY A 136 23.14 17.62 -14.77
N LEU A 137 23.10 16.51 -14.01
CA LEU A 137 22.05 16.34 -13.00
C LEU A 137 22.25 17.35 -11.89
N GLU A 138 21.28 18.22 -11.71
CA GLU A 138 21.26 19.22 -10.64
C GLU A 138 20.54 18.68 -9.40
N LYS A 139 20.76 19.31 -8.24
CA LYS A 139 20.02 19.01 -7.01
C LYS A 139 18.51 19.17 -7.25
N GLY A 140 17.73 18.18 -6.83
CA GLY A 140 16.27 18.12 -7.04
C GLY A 140 15.86 17.62 -8.41
N GLY A 141 16.81 17.33 -9.31
CA GLY A 141 16.54 16.71 -10.59
C GLY A 141 15.92 15.32 -10.43
N LYS A 142 15.10 14.91 -11.39
CA LYS A 142 14.35 13.65 -11.35
C LYS A 142 14.88 12.66 -12.36
N VAL A 143 15.12 11.43 -11.92
CA VAL A 143 15.71 10.39 -12.77
C VAL A 143 14.84 9.14 -12.76
N LEU A 144 14.34 8.73 -13.93
CA LEU A 144 13.62 7.48 -14.09
C LEU A 144 14.61 6.31 -14.12
N ILE A 145 14.38 5.28 -13.33
CA ILE A 145 15.11 4.02 -13.37
C ILE A 145 14.25 3.00 -14.11
N LEU A 146 14.68 2.61 -15.29
CA LEU A 146 14.02 1.66 -16.17
C LEU A 146 14.94 0.45 -16.41
N LEU A 147 15.14 -0.33 -15.35
CA LEU A 147 16.06 -1.46 -15.30
C LEU A 147 15.33 -2.70 -14.77
N GLU A 148 15.77 -3.88 -15.20
CA GLU A 148 15.33 -5.14 -14.65
C GLU A 148 15.76 -5.30 -13.18
N ARG A 149 15.26 -6.34 -12.52
CA ARG A 149 15.57 -6.68 -11.12
C ARG A 149 16.99 -7.23 -10.98
N THR A 150 17.97 -6.32 -11.03
CA THR A 150 19.41 -6.59 -10.91
C THR A 150 20.06 -5.62 -9.92
N SER A 151 21.33 -5.85 -9.60
CA SER A 151 22.11 -4.96 -8.72
C SER A 151 22.20 -3.52 -9.25
N LYS A 152 22.17 -3.35 -10.58
CA LYS A 152 22.23 -2.05 -11.25
C LYS A 152 21.10 -1.11 -10.82
N PHE A 153 19.93 -1.64 -10.46
CA PHE A 153 18.81 -0.85 -9.95
C PHE A 153 19.18 -0.10 -8.67
N PHE A 154 19.76 -0.79 -7.67
CA PHE A 154 20.15 -0.16 -6.40
C PHE A 154 21.37 0.74 -6.52
N ILE A 155 22.31 0.38 -7.36
CA ILE A 155 23.45 1.23 -7.68
C ILE A 155 22.95 2.57 -8.26
N SER A 156 22.00 2.51 -9.19
CA SER A 156 21.39 3.71 -9.79
C SER A 156 20.59 4.50 -8.75
N LEU A 157 19.77 3.84 -7.95
CA LEU A 157 18.94 4.46 -6.91
C LEU A 157 19.81 5.26 -5.93
N PHE A 158 20.83 4.64 -5.33
CA PHE A 158 21.70 5.34 -4.41
C PHE A 158 22.58 6.39 -5.11
N GLY A 159 22.98 6.14 -6.34
CA GLY A 159 23.71 7.12 -7.15
C GLY A 159 22.89 8.39 -7.38
N ILE A 160 21.61 8.27 -7.72
CA ILE A 160 20.69 9.41 -7.88
C ILE A 160 20.54 10.18 -6.57
N LEU A 161 20.30 9.49 -5.46
CA LEU A 161 20.13 10.13 -4.15
C LEU A 161 21.40 10.85 -3.67
N LYS A 162 22.57 10.26 -3.91
CA LYS A 162 23.88 10.87 -3.59
C LYS A 162 24.20 12.08 -4.47
N ALA A 163 23.73 12.08 -5.70
CA ALA A 163 23.80 13.24 -6.59
C ALA A 163 22.79 14.36 -6.23
N GLY A 164 21.96 14.16 -5.19
CA GLY A 164 20.94 15.11 -4.78
C GLY A 164 19.66 15.07 -5.62
N GLY A 165 19.48 14.04 -6.45
CA GLY A 165 18.30 13.83 -7.28
C GLY A 165 17.22 12.98 -6.58
N ALA A 166 16.04 12.93 -7.21
CA ALA A 166 14.93 12.07 -6.82
C ALA A 166 14.74 10.93 -7.84
N PHE A 167 14.66 9.69 -7.36
CA PHE A 167 14.47 8.54 -8.25
C PHE A 167 12.99 8.27 -8.53
N ILE A 168 12.71 7.73 -9.71
CA ILE A 168 11.39 7.29 -10.16
C ILE A 168 11.55 5.83 -10.60
N PRO A 169 11.09 4.84 -9.82
CA PRO A 169 11.21 3.45 -10.23
C PRO A 169 10.11 3.10 -11.23
N SER A 170 10.48 2.44 -12.32
CA SER A 170 9.54 1.93 -13.32
C SER A 170 9.95 0.53 -13.78
N CYS A 171 9.00 -0.21 -14.30
CA CYS A 171 9.22 -1.56 -14.81
C CYS A 171 9.44 -1.51 -16.33
N PRO A 172 10.49 -2.16 -16.88
CA PRO A 172 10.72 -2.26 -18.32
C PRO A 172 9.55 -2.90 -19.08
N ASP A 173 8.82 -3.81 -18.44
CA ASP A 173 7.69 -4.53 -19.04
C ASP A 173 6.40 -3.70 -19.12
N TYR A 174 6.41 -2.44 -18.65
CA TYR A 174 5.24 -1.58 -18.78
C TYR A 174 5.02 -1.18 -20.25
N PRO A 175 3.75 -1.01 -20.66
CA PRO A 175 3.46 -0.49 -22.00
C PRO A 175 4.21 0.80 -22.28
N LYS A 176 4.70 0.94 -23.52
CA LYS A 176 5.46 2.14 -23.93
C LYS A 176 4.71 3.44 -23.64
N GLU A 177 3.43 3.50 -23.95
CA GLU A 177 2.57 4.67 -23.68
C GLU A 177 2.54 5.06 -22.21
N ARG A 178 2.59 4.07 -21.30
CA ARG A 178 2.63 4.31 -19.87
C ARG A 178 3.99 4.88 -19.44
N ILE A 179 5.09 4.34 -19.96
CA ILE A 179 6.43 4.84 -19.66
C ILE A 179 6.58 6.26 -20.20
N ASP A 180 6.15 6.52 -21.44
CA ASP A 180 6.14 7.87 -22.04
C ASP A 180 5.35 8.86 -21.17
N SER A 181 4.17 8.46 -20.69
CA SER A 181 3.34 9.28 -19.79
C SER A 181 4.05 9.60 -18.47
N ILE A 182 4.79 8.64 -17.90
CA ILE A 182 5.56 8.85 -16.66
C ILE A 182 6.72 9.83 -16.92
N ILE A 183 7.43 9.70 -18.02
CA ILE A 183 8.53 10.58 -18.40
C ILE A 183 8.03 12.02 -18.60
N GLU A 184 6.93 12.19 -19.34
CA GLU A 184 6.31 13.49 -19.59
C GLU A 184 5.77 14.16 -18.32
N ASP A 185 5.03 13.40 -17.49
CA ASP A 185 4.46 13.94 -16.25
C ASP A 185 5.55 14.30 -15.26
N SER A 186 6.58 13.45 -15.10
CA SER A 186 7.65 13.69 -14.13
C SER A 186 8.61 14.79 -14.52
N ASP A 187 8.72 15.17 -15.80
CA ASP A 187 9.84 15.97 -16.35
C ASP A 187 11.20 15.35 -15.98
N ALA A 188 11.34 14.03 -16.13
CA ALA A 188 12.58 13.36 -15.78
C ALA A 188 13.77 13.91 -16.58
N ASP A 189 14.85 14.29 -15.89
CA ASP A 189 16.07 14.81 -16.51
C ASP A 189 16.80 13.72 -17.27
N PHE A 190 16.78 12.50 -16.72
CA PHE A 190 17.38 11.31 -17.32
C PHE A 190 16.50 10.07 -17.15
N VAL A 191 16.67 9.11 -18.06
CA VAL A 191 16.13 7.76 -18.01
C VAL A 191 17.32 6.79 -17.98
N ILE A 192 17.61 6.21 -16.81
CA ILE A 192 18.66 5.21 -16.68
C ILE A 192 18.11 3.86 -17.15
N THR A 193 18.74 3.28 -18.16
CA THR A 193 18.32 1.99 -18.73
C THR A 193 19.53 1.24 -19.31
N ASP A 194 19.30 0.07 -19.90
CA ASP A 194 20.30 -0.71 -20.63
C ASP A 194 19.68 -1.47 -21.83
N GLY A 195 20.54 -2.18 -22.56
CA GLY A 195 20.12 -3.09 -23.61
C GLY A 195 19.30 -2.43 -24.74
N GLU A 196 18.21 -3.09 -25.10
CA GLU A 196 17.35 -2.70 -26.22
C GLU A 196 16.54 -1.41 -25.96
N LEU A 197 16.42 -0.98 -24.73
CA LEU A 197 15.68 0.24 -24.36
C LEU A 197 16.49 1.52 -24.57
N LEU A 198 17.79 1.42 -24.86
CA LEU A 198 18.63 2.58 -25.16
C LEU A 198 18.17 3.26 -26.47
N GLY A 199 17.85 4.54 -26.36
CA GLY A 199 17.36 5.35 -27.48
C GLY A 199 15.88 5.14 -27.84
N VAL A 200 15.16 4.29 -27.12
CA VAL A 200 13.70 4.11 -27.27
C VAL A 200 12.94 5.29 -26.67
N TYR A 201 13.48 5.87 -25.61
CA TYR A 201 12.94 7.04 -24.91
C TYR A 201 13.92 8.21 -25.00
N ASP A 202 13.41 9.42 -24.84
CA ASP A 202 14.23 10.62 -24.75
C ASP A 202 15.09 10.61 -23.47
N ARG A 203 16.27 11.24 -23.53
CA ARG A 203 17.19 11.43 -22.39
C ARG A 203 17.68 10.12 -21.75
N THR A 204 17.72 9.02 -22.52
CA THR A 204 18.24 7.73 -22.03
C THR A 204 19.74 7.81 -21.76
N VAL A 205 20.13 7.21 -20.64
CA VAL A 205 21.53 7.05 -20.24
C VAL A 205 21.78 5.57 -19.94
N ASP A 206 22.82 5.03 -20.60
CA ASP A 206 23.27 3.66 -20.38
C ASP A 206 23.89 3.52 -18.98
N VAL A 207 23.33 2.65 -18.15
CA VAL A 207 23.85 2.38 -16.82
C VAL A 207 25.30 1.90 -16.86
N SER A 208 25.69 1.13 -17.88
CA SER A 208 27.07 0.66 -18.04
C SER A 208 28.07 1.80 -18.26
N LYS A 209 27.63 2.87 -18.94
CA LYS A 209 28.44 4.09 -19.10
C LYS A 209 28.56 4.89 -17.79
N LEU A 210 27.51 4.94 -16.99
CA LEU A 210 27.60 5.56 -15.66
C LEU A 210 28.59 4.83 -14.77
N LEU A 211 28.59 3.50 -14.82
CA LEU A 211 29.49 2.64 -14.03
C LEU A 211 30.95 2.64 -14.51
N SER A 212 31.23 3.12 -15.71
CA SER A 212 32.59 3.23 -16.26
C SER A 212 33.36 4.47 -15.78
N GLY A 213 32.74 5.33 -14.97
CA GLY A 213 33.41 6.48 -14.34
C GLY A 213 34.54 6.05 -13.40
N ASN A 214 35.49 6.94 -13.15
CA ASN A 214 36.64 6.68 -12.31
C ASN A 214 36.59 7.35 -10.94
N ASN A 215 35.62 8.26 -10.72
CA ASN A 215 35.48 8.97 -9.45
C ASN A 215 34.53 8.23 -8.52
N ASP A 216 35.07 7.56 -7.50
CA ASP A 216 34.32 6.82 -6.48
C ASP A 216 34.26 7.56 -5.12
N GLU A 217 34.67 8.83 -5.06
CA GLU A 217 34.50 9.67 -3.88
C GLU A 217 33.03 10.07 -3.71
N ASN A 218 32.61 10.18 -2.45
CA ASN A 218 31.24 10.63 -2.12
C ASN A 218 31.08 12.11 -2.56
N PRO A 219 30.12 12.45 -3.40
CA PRO A 219 29.95 13.84 -3.89
C PRO A 219 29.47 14.81 -2.80
N ASN A 220 28.93 14.29 -1.67
CA ASN A 220 28.50 15.08 -0.52
C ASN A 220 27.60 16.28 -0.88
N VAL A 221 26.65 16.10 -1.78
CA VAL A 221 25.67 17.13 -2.13
C VAL A 221 24.82 17.49 -0.90
N ASP A 222 24.60 18.79 -0.67
CA ASP A 222 23.80 19.29 0.44
C ASP A 222 22.30 19.07 0.22
N VAL A 223 21.81 17.90 0.61
CA VAL A 223 20.40 17.49 0.56
C VAL A 223 19.75 17.74 1.92
N GLN A 224 18.49 18.19 1.91
CA GLN A 224 17.73 18.44 3.13
C GLN A 224 16.67 17.35 3.37
N PRO A 225 16.24 17.10 4.62
CA PRO A 225 15.23 16.08 4.94
C PRO A 225 13.88 16.28 4.22
N ASP A 226 13.53 17.52 3.94
CA ASP A 226 12.30 17.88 3.23
C ASP A 226 12.44 17.87 1.70
N ASP A 227 13.65 17.66 1.18
CA ASP A 227 13.85 17.51 -0.26
C ASP A 227 13.17 16.23 -0.76
N LEU A 228 12.75 16.27 -2.03
CA LEU A 228 12.15 15.13 -2.72
C LEU A 228 13.17 13.99 -2.81
N ALA A 229 12.77 12.80 -2.34
CA ALA A 229 13.59 11.60 -2.43
C ALA A 229 13.19 10.72 -3.61
N TYR A 230 11.89 10.60 -3.85
CA TYR A 230 11.37 9.77 -4.93
C TYR A 230 9.92 10.09 -5.30
N LEU A 231 9.52 9.62 -6.48
CA LEU A 231 8.12 9.59 -6.91
C LEU A 231 7.70 8.15 -7.19
N ILE A 232 6.52 7.78 -6.69
CA ILE A 232 5.86 6.52 -7.05
C ILE A 232 4.62 6.84 -7.87
N TYR A 233 4.52 6.22 -9.04
CA TYR A 233 3.36 6.36 -9.91
C TYR A 233 2.30 5.33 -9.59
N THR A 234 1.13 5.80 -9.16
CA THR A 234 -0.04 4.98 -8.87
C THR A 234 -1.10 5.17 -9.95
N SER A 235 -2.08 4.25 -10.04
CA SER A 235 -3.26 4.43 -10.90
C SER A 235 -4.00 5.70 -10.53
N GLY A 236 -4.56 6.38 -11.52
CA GLY A 236 -5.24 7.66 -11.36
C GLY A 236 -6.71 7.63 -11.81
N SER A 237 -7.61 8.20 -11.02
CA SER A 237 -9.05 8.29 -11.32
C SER A 237 -9.37 9.01 -12.64
N THR A 238 -8.43 9.78 -13.18
CA THR A 238 -8.55 10.50 -14.46
C THR A 238 -8.09 9.66 -15.65
N GLY A 239 -7.66 8.41 -15.45
CA GLY A 239 -7.15 7.53 -16.49
C GLY A 239 -5.69 7.79 -16.90
N LYS A 240 -4.96 8.59 -16.13
CA LYS A 240 -3.51 8.75 -16.24
C LYS A 240 -2.87 8.44 -14.90
N PRO A 241 -1.67 7.83 -14.87
CA PRO A 241 -0.92 7.63 -13.63
C PRO A 241 -0.69 8.94 -12.91
N LYS A 242 -0.71 8.92 -11.57
CA LYS A 242 -0.39 10.06 -10.72
C LYS A 242 0.89 9.82 -9.95
N GLY A 243 1.85 10.72 -10.03
CA GLY A 243 3.12 10.66 -9.31
C GLY A 243 2.96 11.19 -7.88
N VAL A 244 3.11 10.33 -6.88
CA VAL A 244 3.13 10.72 -5.47
C VAL A 244 4.53 11.19 -5.11
N MET A 245 4.67 12.44 -4.63
CA MET A 245 5.96 13.07 -4.31
C MET A 245 6.34 12.84 -2.85
N LEU A 246 7.42 12.10 -2.59
CA LEU A 246 7.82 11.61 -1.28
C LEU A 246 9.19 12.14 -0.86
N ARG A 247 9.30 12.58 0.42
CA ARG A 247 10.47 13.25 0.98
C ARG A 247 11.43 12.27 1.66
N HIS A 248 12.69 12.69 1.80
CA HIS A 248 13.67 11.93 2.59
C HIS A 248 13.23 11.70 4.04
N ILE A 249 12.65 12.70 4.69
CA ILE A 249 12.20 12.58 6.09
C ILE A 249 11.14 11.50 6.27
N GLY A 250 10.24 11.33 5.31
CA GLY A 250 9.17 10.32 5.36
C GLY A 250 9.74 8.91 5.38
N ILE A 251 10.60 8.60 4.41
CA ILE A 251 11.21 7.26 4.32
C ILE A 251 12.23 7.03 5.45
N ALA A 252 12.96 8.05 5.89
CA ALA A 252 13.86 7.93 7.03
C ALA A 252 13.10 7.63 8.33
N ASN A 253 11.94 8.26 8.55
CA ASN A 253 11.05 7.94 9.66
C ASN A 253 10.55 6.51 9.61
N TYR A 254 10.11 6.06 8.41
CA TYR A 254 9.64 4.70 8.18
C TYR A 254 10.70 3.64 8.50
N LEU A 255 11.96 3.88 8.15
CA LEU A 255 13.08 2.94 8.34
C LEU A 255 13.75 3.03 9.72
N ALA A 256 13.37 3.99 10.55
CA ALA A 256 13.99 4.22 11.84
C ALA A 256 13.70 3.06 12.81
N TYR A 257 14.76 2.50 13.40
CA TYR A 257 14.65 1.53 14.48
C TYR A 257 14.07 2.19 15.74
N SER A 258 12.96 1.67 16.25
CA SER A 258 12.36 2.07 17.54
C SER A 258 11.36 1.01 18.02
N ASP A 259 10.99 1.06 19.31
CA ASP A 259 10.03 0.11 19.90
C ASP A 259 8.63 0.25 19.29
N SER A 260 8.23 1.45 18.89
CA SER A 260 6.93 1.70 18.25
C SER A 260 6.94 1.40 16.75
N ASN A 261 8.11 1.22 16.13
CA ASN A 261 8.23 0.77 14.75
C ASN A 261 8.45 -0.74 14.69
N ILE A 262 7.43 -1.50 15.16
CA ILE A 262 7.52 -2.95 15.40
C ILE A 262 7.98 -3.73 14.16
N GLN A 263 7.60 -3.29 12.95
CA GLN A 263 7.98 -3.96 11.71
C GLN A 263 9.49 -3.87 11.44
N VAL A 264 10.12 -2.72 11.71
CA VAL A 264 11.57 -2.54 11.58
C VAL A 264 12.29 -3.26 12.71
N LYS A 265 11.81 -3.08 13.95
CA LYS A 265 12.39 -3.69 15.14
C LYS A 265 12.45 -5.21 15.03
N GLU A 266 11.32 -5.87 14.74
CA GLU A 266 11.27 -7.33 14.65
C GLU A 266 12.22 -7.88 13.57
N VAL A 267 12.29 -7.21 12.41
CA VAL A 267 13.18 -7.62 11.34
C VAL A 267 14.65 -7.41 11.73
N VAL A 268 15.01 -6.25 12.27
CA VAL A 268 16.41 -5.92 12.59
C VAL A 268 16.94 -6.76 13.75
N ASP A 269 16.12 -7.03 14.77
CA ASP A 269 16.52 -7.80 15.95
C ASP A 269 16.66 -9.30 15.65
N ASN A 270 15.88 -9.85 14.69
CA ASN A 270 15.76 -11.30 14.54
C ASN A 270 16.28 -11.83 13.20
N CYS A 271 16.51 -10.97 12.18
CA CYS A 271 16.78 -11.42 10.82
C CYS A 271 18.14 -10.95 10.30
N HIS A 272 18.61 -11.65 9.25
CA HIS A 272 19.89 -11.39 8.58
C HIS A 272 19.73 -11.20 7.07
N ALA A 273 18.76 -11.86 6.47
CA ALA A 273 18.53 -11.88 5.03
C ALA A 273 17.05 -11.68 4.71
N TYR A 274 16.74 -10.65 3.94
CA TYR A 274 15.37 -10.29 3.60
C TYR A 274 15.09 -10.58 2.13
N GLY A 275 14.11 -11.44 1.88
CA GLY A 275 13.67 -11.80 0.53
C GLY A 275 12.77 -10.74 -0.08
N SER A 276 13.10 -10.27 -1.29
CA SER A 276 12.36 -9.24 -2.01
C SER A 276 11.74 -9.77 -3.29
N VAL A 277 10.42 -9.65 -3.40
CA VAL A 277 9.60 -10.10 -4.54
C VAL A 277 8.65 -9.04 -5.06
N THR A 278 8.44 -7.94 -4.33
CA THR A 278 7.52 -6.88 -4.75
C THR A 278 8.08 -6.16 -5.97
N THR A 279 7.21 -5.87 -6.93
CA THR A 279 7.56 -5.08 -8.11
C THR A 279 8.13 -3.73 -7.70
N ILE A 280 9.28 -3.36 -8.27
CA ILE A 280 10.08 -2.19 -7.87
C ILE A 280 9.37 -0.84 -8.02
N SER A 281 8.38 -0.76 -8.89
CA SER A 281 7.55 0.45 -9.10
C SER A 281 6.50 0.70 -8.01
N PHE A 282 6.35 -0.22 -7.05
CA PHE A 282 5.46 -0.05 -5.89
C PHE A 282 6.25 0.29 -4.63
N ASP A 283 5.71 1.18 -3.82
CA ASP A 283 6.33 1.63 -2.57
C ASP A 283 6.54 0.51 -1.55
N MET A 284 5.70 -0.54 -1.59
CA MET A 284 5.88 -1.73 -0.75
C MET A 284 7.24 -2.42 -1.01
N SER A 285 7.86 -2.24 -2.19
CA SER A 285 9.22 -2.72 -2.46
C SER A 285 10.26 -2.08 -1.54
N LEU A 286 10.05 -0.84 -1.12
CA LEU A 286 10.94 -0.11 -0.21
C LEU A 286 10.97 -0.72 1.21
N LYS A 287 9.86 -1.37 1.61
CA LYS A 287 9.79 -2.16 2.85
C LYS A 287 10.78 -3.33 2.86
N GLU A 288 10.97 -3.95 1.71
CA GLU A 288 11.89 -5.07 1.55
C GLU A 288 13.33 -4.57 1.37
N THR A 289 13.50 -3.60 0.49
CA THR A 289 14.80 -3.17 -0.04
C THR A 289 15.49 -2.15 0.86
N MET A 290 14.84 -1.03 1.15
CA MET A 290 15.47 0.04 1.95
C MET A 290 15.55 -0.34 3.44
N LEU A 291 14.58 -1.09 3.98
CA LEU A 291 14.68 -1.60 5.34
C LEU A 291 15.94 -2.48 5.49
N SER A 292 16.19 -3.37 4.53
CA SER A 292 17.39 -4.22 4.54
C SER A 292 18.67 -3.41 4.46
N LEU A 293 18.80 -2.59 3.41
CA LEU A 293 20.04 -1.90 3.08
C LEU A 293 20.41 -0.79 4.07
N CYS A 294 19.43 -0.15 4.71
CA CYS A 294 19.68 0.89 5.71
C CYS A 294 19.84 0.35 7.14
N ASN A 295 19.53 -0.94 7.39
CA ASN A 295 19.62 -1.53 8.72
C ASN A 295 20.56 -2.76 8.79
N GLY A 296 21.38 -2.98 7.78
CA GLY A 296 22.49 -3.93 7.84
C GLY A 296 22.13 -5.39 7.52
N LEU A 297 20.96 -5.65 6.90
CA LEU A 297 20.62 -6.98 6.43
C LEU A 297 21.14 -7.22 5.01
N THR A 298 21.20 -8.48 4.60
CA THR A 298 21.41 -8.85 3.21
C THR A 298 20.08 -8.80 2.48
N LEU A 299 19.97 -7.96 1.47
CA LEU A 299 18.83 -7.96 0.54
C LEU A 299 18.97 -9.12 -0.45
N VAL A 300 18.05 -10.08 -0.42
CA VAL A 300 17.97 -11.20 -1.36
C VAL A 300 16.93 -10.82 -2.41
N PHE A 301 17.42 -10.33 -3.56
CA PHE A 301 16.61 -9.69 -4.59
C PHE A 301 16.28 -10.68 -5.71
N ALA A 302 15.10 -11.29 -5.65
CA ALA A 302 14.64 -12.24 -6.66
C ALA A 302 14.47 -11.57 -8.02
N SER A 303 14.89 -12.24 -9.09
CA SER A 303 14.64 -11.81 -10.48
C SER A 303 13.14 -11.92 -10.82
N GLU A 304 12.70 -11.25 -11.88
CA GLU A 304 11.31 -11.30 -12.32
C GLU A 304 10.84 -12.75 -12.55
N LYS A 305 11.68 -13.58 -13.19
CA LYS A 305 11.40 -15.01 -13.42
C LYS A 305 11.19 -15.81 -12.14
N GLN A 306 11.97 -15.50 -11.08
CA GLN A 306 11.82 -16.14 -9.77
C GLN A 306 10.56 -15.68 -9.06
N THR A 307 10.18 -14.41 -9.19
CA THR A 307 8.99 -13.87 -8.51
C THR A 307 7.68 -14.49 -9.00
N VAL A 308 7.63 -14.96 -10.24
CA VAL A 308 6.44 -15.61 -10.84
C VAL A 308 6.45 -17.13 -10.72
N ASN A 309 7.58 -17.74 -10.33
CA ASN A 309 7.72 -19.19 -10.14
C ASN A 309 8.01 -19.50 -8.66
N PRO A 310 7.01 -19.95 -7.89
CA PRO A 310 7.18 -20.19 -6.45
C PRO A 310 8.22 -21.26 -6.10
N MET A 311 8.42 -22.28 -6.96
CA MET A 311 9.44 -23.32 -6.74
C MET A 311 10.84 -22.73 -6.87
N SER A 312 11.11 -22.01 -7.96
CA SER A 312 12.39 -21.33 -8.17
C SER A 312 12.67 -20.27 -7.08
N LEU A 313 11.62 -19.62 -6.60
CA LEU A 313 11.71 -18.67 -5.48
C LEU A 313 12.08 -19.39 -4.17
N ALA A 314 11.47 -20.54 -3.89
CA ALA A 314 11.76 -21.35 -2.71
C ALA A 314 13.23 -21.81 -2.68
N GLU A 315 13.74 -22.28 -3.81
CA GLU A 315 15.14 -22.68 -3.97
C GLU A 315 16.07 -21.49 -3.72
N PHE A 316 15.80 -20.35 -4.37
CA PHE A 316 16.59 -19.13 -4.21
C PHE A 316 16.59 -18.62 -2.77
N PHE A 317 15.48 -18.71 -2.06
CA PHE A 317 15.38 -18.32 -0.66
C PHE A 317 16.14 -19.27 0.27
N LYS A 318 16.07 -20.60 0.03
CA LYS A 318 16.85 -21.60 0.77
C LYS A 318 18.36 -21.37 0.59
N GLU A 319 18.84 -21.15 -0.64
CA GLU A 319 20.25 -20.90 -0.96
C GLU A 319 20.81 -19.65 -0.31
N ASN A 320 19.99 -18.61 -0.12
CA ASN A 320 20.39 -17.34 0.47
C ASN A 320 19.98 -17.21 1.94
N ASN A 321 19.48 -18.27 2.59
CA ASN A 321 19.07 -18.31 3.99
C ASN A 321 18.12 -17.16 4.36
N VAL A 322 17.08 -16.94 3.56
CA VAL A 322 16.08 -15.89 3.81
C VAL A 322 15.34 -16.17 5.11
N ASP A 323 15.36 -15.20 6.02
CA ASP A 323 14.75 -15.28 7.34
C ASP A 323 13.76 -14.13 7.62
N ALA A 324 13.67 -13.13 6.71
CA ALA A 324 12.59 -12.14 6.66
C ALA A 324 11.93 -12.14 5.27
N PHE A 325 10.61 -12.02 5.23
CA PHE A 325 9.86 -11.99 3.98
C PHE A 325 8.65 -11.07 4.06
N ASN A 326 8.33 -10.40 2.94
CA ASN A 326 7.12 -9.62 2.78
C ASN A 326 6.42 -9.97 1.46
N SER A 327 5.10 -10.05 1.51
CA SER A 327 4.27 -10.16 0.32
C SER A 327 2.85 -9.71 0.60
N THR A 328 2.06 -9.46 -0.45
CA THR A 328 0.64 -9.21 -0.26
C THR A 328 -0.09 -10.46 0.25
N PRO A 329 -1.16 -10.33 1.05
CA PRO A 329 -1.90 -11.48 1.58
C PRO A 329 -2.32 -12.50 0.53
N SER A 330 -2.84 -12.06 -0.61
CA SER A 330 -3.28 -12.96 -1.69
C SER A 330 -2.12 -13.73 -2.31
N ARG A 331 -0.98 -13.05 -2.55
CA ARG A 331 0.21 -13.69 -3.13
C ARG A 331 0.88 -14.64 -2.15
N LEU A 332 0.97 -14.23 -0.88
CA LEU A 332 1.51 -15.08 0.19
C LEU A 332 0.67 -16.33 0.37
N LEU A 333 -0.67 -16.21 0.34
CA LEU A 333 -1.58 -17.35 0.41
C LEU A 333 -1.32 -18.33 -0.74
N GLN A 334 -1.17 -17.82 -1.96
CA GLN A 334 -0.86 -18.62 -3.14
C GLN A 334 0.49 -19.34 -3.00
N TYR A 335 1.52 -18.67 -2.52
CA TYR A 335 2.83 -19.27 -2.31
C TYR A 335 2.79 -20.37 -1.23
N MET A 336 2.08 -20.13 -0.12
CA MET A 336 1.98 -21.08 1.00
C MET A 336 1.11 -22.31 0.69
N GLU A 337 0.38 -22.33 -0.44
CA GLU A 337 -0.32 -23.52 -0.94
C GLU A 337 0.65 -24.57 -1.53
N LEU A 338 1.89 -24.17 -1.86
CA LEU A 338 2.94 -25.06 -2.33
C LEU A 338 3.81 -25.52 -1.16
N ASP A 339 3.93 -26.81 -0.99
CA ASP A 339 4.66 -27.39 0.14
C ASP A 339 6.15 -27.02 0.13
N GLU A 340 6.80 -26.98 -1.04
CA GLU A 340 8.20 -26.58 -1.20
C GLU A 340 8.46 -25.14 -0.75
N PHE A 341 7.52 -24.23 -1.03
CA PHE A 341 7.62 -22.85 -0.55
C PHE A 341 7.35 -22.76 0.94
N ALA A 342 6.34 -23.47 1.44
CA ALA A 342 6.04 -23.53 2.86
C ALA A 342 7.21 -24.07 3.68
N GLU A 343 7.92 -25.11 3.18
CA GLU A 343 9.15 -25.62 3.78
C GLU A 343 10.29 -24.58 3.76
N ALA A 344 10.44 -23.82 2.67
CA ALA A 344 11.42 -22.74 2.62
C ALA A 344 11.14 -21.65 3.68
N MET A 345 9.86 -21.40 3.94
CA MET A 345 9.40 -20.40 4.94
C MET A 345 9.37 -20.91 6.38
N ALA A 346 9.50 -22.24 6.61
CA ALA A 346 9.44 -22.80 7.97
C ALA A 346 10.50 -22.21 8.93
N ASN A 347 11.66 -21.82 8.40
CA ASN A 347 12.75 -21.19 9.16
C ASN A 347 12.71 -19.65 9.15
N CYS A 348 11.72 -19.06 8.49
CA CYS A 348 11.55 -17.61 8.48
C CYS A 348 11.27 -17.11 9.90
N LYS A 349 11.89 -16.01 10.29
CA LYS A 349 11.74 -15.40 11.62
C LYS A 349 10.64 -14.36 11.65
N VAL A 350 10.51 -13.60 10.56
CA VAL A 350 9.53 -12.51 10.45
C VAL A 350 8.86 -12.56 9.08
N ILE A 351 7.54 -12.60 9.06
CA ILE A 351 6.72 -12.52 7.86
C ILE A 351 5.84 -11.29 7.97
N LEU A 352 6.05 -10.34 7.05
CA LEU A 352 5.21 -9.16 6.92
C LEU A 352 4.21 -9.37 5.79
N SER A 353 3.03 -8.79 5.93
CA SER A 353 2.05 -8.78 4.86
C SER A 353 1.16 -7.54 4.96
N GLY A 354 0.74 -7.01 3.82
CA GLY A 354 -0.09 -5.80 3.79
C GLY A 354 -0.51 -5.43 2.38
N GLY A 355 -1.15 -4.26 2.24
CA GLY A 355 -1.64 -3.79 0.95
C GLY A 355 -3.04 -4.27 0.60
N GLU A 356 -3.57 -5.28 1.28
CA GLU A 356 -4.93 -5.82 1.13
C GLU A 356 -5.55 -6.13 2.50
N LYS A 357 -6.85 -6.49 2.49
CA LYS A 357 -7.49 -7.08 3.66
C LYS A 357 -6.82 -8.41 3.99
N TYR A 358 -6.39 -8.57 5.24
CA TYR A 358 -5.72 -9.79 5.71
C TYR A 358 -6.74 -10.92 5.90
N PRO A 359 -6.61 -12.09 5.21
CA PRO A 359 -7.56 -13.21 5.35
C PRO A 359 -7.27 -14.08 6.57
N ASP A 360 -8.31 -14.50 7.30
CA ASP A 360 -8.20 -15.46 8.42
C ASP A 360 -7.55 -16.79 7.98
N LYS A 361 -7.84 -17.23 6.74
CA LYS A 361 -7.24 -18.45 6.16
C LYS A 361 -5.71 -18.35 6.13
N LEU A 362 -5.17 -17.20 5.71
CA LEU A 362 -3.72 -16.99 5.64
C LEU A 362 -3.10 -17.03 7.05
N LEU A 363 -3.71 -16.33 8.01
CA LEU A 363 -3.21 -16.30 9.38
C LEU A 363 -3.12 -17.71 9.99
N ARG A 364 -4.15 -18.54 9.77
CA ARG A 364 -4.13 -19.94 10.22
C ARG A 364 -3.00 -20.75 9.57
N ILE A 365 -2.84 -20.66 8.26
CA ILE A 365 -1.78 -21.38 7.52
C ILE A 365 -0.39 -20.96 8.03
N LEU A 366 -0.16 -19.67 8.23
CA LEU A 366 1.14 -19.20 8.70
C LEU A 366 1.44 -19.66 10.12
N ARG A 367 0.46 -19.63 11.03
CA ARG A 367 0.59 -20.15 12.40
C ARG A 367 0.83 -21.66 12.45
N GLU A 368 0.29 -22.42 11.50
CA GLU A 368 0.46 -23.86 11.41
C GLU A 368 1.80 -24.27 10.78
N LYS A 369 2.23 -23.56 9.72
CA LYS A 369 3.38 -23.96 8.91
C LYS A 369 4.68 -23.25 9.30
N THR A 370 4.66 -22.19 10.12
CA THR A 370 5.85 -21.41 10.49
C THR A 370 5.88 -21.09 11.97
N SER A 371 7.08 -20.77 12.48
CA SER A 371 7.26 -20.17 13.82
C SER A 371 7.54 -18.66 13.75
N ALA A 372 7.29 -18.03 12.61
CA ALA A 372 7.61 -16.64 12.37
C ALA A 372 6.74 -15.68 13.18
N THR A 373 7.27 -14.53 13.54
CA THR A 373 6.48 -13.36 13.92
C THR A 373 5.70 -12.88 12.70
N ILE A 374 4.37 -12.85 12.79
CA ILE A 374 3.47 -12.48 11.70
C ILE A 374 3.03 -11.03 11.91
N ILE A 375 3.34 -10.15 10.95
CA ILE A 375 3.03 -8.72 11.06
C ILE A 375 2.13 -8.30 9.90
N ASN A 376 0.94 -7.78 10.25
CA ASN A 376 0.08 -7.07 9.31
C ASN A 376 0.49 -5.60 9.25
N THR A 377 0.57 -5.03 8.05
CA THR A 377 0.97 -3.63 7.83
C THR A 377 -0.04 -2.92 6.95
N TYR A 378 -0.28 -1.64 7.24
CA TYR A 378 -1.19 -0.80 6.47
C TYR A 378 -0.56 0.56 6.18
N GLY A 379 -0.79 1.03 4.96
CA GLY A 379 -0.48 2.39 4.53
C GLY A 379 -0.72 2.58 3.04
N PRO A 380 -1.30 3.70 2.63
CA PRO A 380 -1.28 4.16 1.25
C PRO A 380 0.08 4.79 0.90
N THR A 381 0.41 4.84 -0.38
CA THR A 381 1.66 5.44 -0.89
C THR A 381 1.84 6.88 -0.43
N GLU A 382 0.74 7.62 -0.31
CA GLU A 382 0.68 9.03 0.10
C GLU A 382 1.17 9.30 1.54
N ILE A 383 1.40 8.24 2.33
CA ILE A 383 1.93 8.36 3.71
C ILE A 383 3.26 7.60 3.89
N THR A 384 3.95 7.27 2.81
CA THR A 384 5.26 6.60 2.81
C THR A 384 5.18 5.17 3.36
N VAL A 385 4.78 4.23 2.52
CA VAL A 385 4.76 2.77 2.71
C VAL A 385 3.76 2.29 3.77
N SER A 386 3.94 2.62 5.06
CA SER A 386 3.01 2.18 6.11
C SER A 386 2.96 3.17 7.27
N SER A 387 1.74 3.43 7.78
CA SER A 387 1.48 4.18 9.02
C SER A 387 1.18 3.27 10.20
N ASN A 388 0.79 2.00 9.96
CA ASN A 388 0.38 1.06 11.00
C ASN A 388 1.04 -0.30 10.81
N ALA A 389 1.21 -0.99 11.94
CA ALA A 389 1.57 -2.39 11.97
C ALA A 389 0.99 -3.09 13.21
N LYS A 390 0.62 -4.37 13.05
CA LYS A 390 0.11 -5.25 14.12
C LYS A 390 0.82 -6.58 14.09
N ASN A 391 1.34 -7.00 15.23
CA ASN A 391 1.79 -8.37 15.42
C ASN A 391 0.55 -9.27 15.58
N LEU A 392 0.34 -10.14 14.58
CA LEU A 392 -0.78 -11.08 14.53
C LEU A 392 -0.43 -12.46 15.06
N THR A 393 0.78 -12.74 15.49
CA THR A 393 1.24 -14.09 15.88
C THR A 393 0.27 -14.74 16.89
N ASN A 394 -0.13 -13.99 17.93
CA ASN A 394 -1.04 -14.46 18.97
C ASN A 394 -2.27 -13.54 19.10
N ALA A 395 -2.59 -12.73 18.11
CA ALA A 395 -3.73 -11.82 18.18
C ALA A 395 -5.07 -12.57 18.00
N ASP A 396 -6.07 -12.19 18.76
CA ASP A 396 -7.43 -12.74 18.67
C ASP A 396 -8.22 -12.12 17.50
N GLU A 397 -7.91 -10.87 17.15
CA GLU A 397 -8.58 -10.12 16.08
C GLU A 397 -7.56 -9.57 15.06
N ILE A 398 -7.93 -9.60 13.80
CA ILE A 398 -7.14 -9.01 12.71
C ILE A 398 -7.45 -7.52 12.63
N SER A 399 -6.47 -6.69 12.97
CA SER A 399 -6.48 -5.24 12.84
C SER A 399 -5.25 -4.78 12.05
N ILE A 400 -5.17 -3.50 11.74
CA ILE A 400 -3.94 -2.89 11.22
C ILE A 400 -3.03 -2.40 12.35
N GLY A 401 -3.47 -2.49 13.60
CA GLY A 401 -2.73 -2.06 14.78
C GLY A 401 -2.82 -0.57 15.05
N ARG A 402 -1.86 -0.09 15.82
CA ARG A 402 -1.73 1.32 16.21
C ARG A 402 -0.84 2.08 15.21
N PRO A 403 -0.93 3.43 15.22
CA PRO A 403 -0.01 4.26 14.46
C PRO A 403 1.45 3.96 14.81
N LEU A 404 2.30 3.92 13.81
CA LEU A 404 3.75 3.81 13.97
C LEU A 404 4.35 5.14 14.45
N ARG A 405 5.64 5.12 14.77
CA ARG A 405 6.40 6.30 15.20
C ARG A 405 6.14 7.53 14.33
N ASN A 406 5.86 8.67 14.99
CA ASN A 406 5.61 9.97 14.36
C ASN A 406 4.44 9.99 13.36
N TYR A 407 3.49 9.07 13.48
CA TYR A 407 2.19 9.15 12.86
C TYR A 407 1.12 9.45 13.91
N THR A 408 0.14 10.24 13.51
CA THR A 408 -1.05 10.53 14.31
C THR A 408 -2.28 10.27 13.44
N GLU A 409 -3.25 9.58 13.99
CA GLU A 409 -4.43 9.17 13.26
C GLU A 409 -5.73 9.62 13.91
N TYR A 410 -6.73 9.87 13.07
CA TYR A 410 -8.05 10.29 13.50
C TYR A 410 -9.10 9.57 12.69
N ILE A 411 -10.22 9.24 13.32
CA ILE A 411 -11.40 8.71 12.64
C ILE A 411 -12.49 9.76 12.76
N VAL A 412 -12.97 10.23 11.62
CA VAL A 412 -13.86 11.40 11.53
C VAL A 412 -15.10 11.13 10.68
N ASP A 413 -16.14 11.94 10.92
CA ASP A 413 -17.32 12.00 10.05
C ASP A 413 -17.09 12.87 8.80
N SER A 414 -18.13 13.05 7.98
CA SER A 414 -18.08 13.88 6.76
C SER A 414 -17.83 15.38 7.00
N ASP A 415 -18.07 15.87 8.22
CA ASP A 415 -17.81 17.25 8.63
C ASP A 415 -16.46 17.40 9.39
N ASN A 416 -15.65 16.35 9.41
CA ASN A 416 -14.37 16.21 10.12
C ASN A 416 -14.49 16.27 11.67
N ASN A 417 -15.65 15.92 12.24
CA ASN A 417 -15.76 15.76 13.68
C ASN A 417 -15.18 14.41 14.10
N LEU A 418 -14.46 14.37 15.22
CA LEU A 418 -13.95 13.13 15.81
C LEU A 418 -15.10 12.20 16.19
N LEU A 419 -14.92 10.92 15.92
CA LEU A 419 -15.90 9.88 16.23
C LEU A 419 -15.49 9.04 17.44
N PRO A 420 -16.47 8.58 18.24
CA PRO A 420 -16.23 7.70 19.38
C PRO A 420 -15.62 6.35 18.97
N ILE A 421 -14.97 5.67 19.92
CA ILE A 421 -14.45 4.32 19.74
C ILE A 421 -15.57 3.37 19.27
N GLY A 422 -15.27 2.51 18.30
CA GLY A 422 -16.20 1.57 17.69
C GLY A 422 -17.10 2.17 16.60
N VAL A 423 -17.15 3.50 16.45
CA VAL A 423 -17.93 4.18 15.41
C VAL A 423 -17.11 4.26 14.12
N VAL A 424 -17.78 3.97 13.00
CA VAL A 424 -17.17 3.95 11.68
C VAL A 424 -17.09 5.36 11.10
N GLY A 425 -15.91 5.75 10.66
CA GLY A 425 -15.67 7.01 9.95
C GLY A 425 -14.52 6.91 8.97
N GLU A 426 -14.12 8.02 8.40
CA GLU A 426 -12.97 8.11 7.51
C GLU A 426 -11.67 8.25 8.29
N LEU A 427 -10.65 7.50 7.91
CA LEU A 427 -9.32 7.56 8.51
C LEU A 427 -8.52 8.74 7.93
N LEU A 428 -8.08 9.64 8.80
CA LEU A 428 -7.14 10.73 8.51
C LEU A 428 -5.78 10.39 9.11
N ILE A 429 -4.69 10.71 8.39
CA ILE A 429 -3.33 10.37 8.79
C ILE A 429 -2.44 11.61 8.72
N GLN A 430 -1.74 11.92 9.82
CA GLN A 430 -0.72 12.95 9.95
C GLN A 430 0.65 12.33 10.22
N GLY A 431 1.71 13.08 9.95
CA GLY A 431 3.07 12.69 10.32
C GLY A 431 4.11 12.94 9.24
N TYR A 432 5.34 12.58 9.53
CA TYR A 432 6.49 12.83 8.63
C TYR A 432 6.38 12.10 7.29
N GLY A 433 5.66 10.97 7.24
CA GLY A 433 5.44 10.22 6.01
C GLY A 433 4.43 10.83 5.04
N VAL A 434 3.69 11.87 5.45
CA VAL A 434 2.70 12.51 4.56
C VAL A 434 3.41 13.17 3.38
N ALA A 435 3.02 12.78 2.16
CA ALA A 435 3.62 13.22 0.90
C ALA A 435 3.44 14.73 0.65
N LEU A 436 4.27 15.28 -0.24
CA LEU A 436 4.12 16.65 -0.73
C LEU A 436 2.84 16.84 -1.55
N GLY A 437 2.33 15.77 -2.16
CA GLY A 437 1.14 15.77 -2.98
C GLY A 437 1.35 14.96 -4.26
N TYR A 438 0.50 15.23 -5.23
CA TYR A 438 0.59 14.63 -6.57
C TYR A 438 1.28 15.57 -7.53
N ASN A 439 2.25 15.06 -8.29
CA ASN A 439 3.01 15.84 -9.27
C ASN A 439 2.05 16.48 -10.30
N LYS A 440 2.20 17.77 -10.54
CA LYS A 440 1.39 18.57 -11.49
C LYS A 440 -0.15 18.48 -11.30
N LEU A 441 -0.65 17.99 -10.16
CA LEU A 441 -2.07 17.80 -9.90
C LEU A 441 -2.54 18.58 -8.63
N PRO A 442 -2.52 19.93 -8.65
CA PRO A 442 -2.80 20.74 -7.47
C PRO A 442 -4.23 20.57 -6.91
N GLU A 443 -5.23 20.41 -7.78
CA GLU A 443 -6.62 20.21 -7.35
C GLU A 443 -6.83 18.86 -6.65
N GLN A 444 -6.22 17.78 -7.19
CA GLN A 444 -6.29 16.46 -6.55
C GLN A 444 -5.49 16.47 -5.24
N THR A 445 -4.35 17.15 -5.23
CA THR A 445 -3.55 17.35 -4.01
C THR A 445 -4.37 18.04 -2.93
N ALA A 446 -5.05 19.15 -3.24
CA ALA A 446 -5.87 19.88 -2.27
C ALA A 446 -7.07 19.06 -1.73
N LYS A 447 -7.60 18.12 -2.51
CA LYS A 447 -8.68 17.22 -2.06
C LYS A 447 -8.18 16.11 -1.12
N ALA A 448 -7.00 15.57 -1.38
CA ALA A 448 -6.44 14.44 -0.64
C ALA A 448 -5.60 14.88 0.58
N PHE A 449 -4.96 16.04 0.49
CA PHE A 449 -4.08 16.58 1.54
C PHE A 449 -4.69 17.88 2.08
N ILE A 450 -5.36 17.74 3.20
CA ILE A 450 -6.08 18.84 3.87
C ILE A 450 -5.27 19.39 5.03
N GLU A 451 -5.68 20.54 5.57
CA GLU A 451 -5.26 20.99 6.89
C GLU A 451 -6.29 20.50 7.93
N PHE A 452 -5.82 19.80 8.96
CA PHE A 452 -6.63 19.34 10.07
C PHE A 452 -5.86 19.56 11.38
N ASN A 453 -6.47 20.25 12.34
CA ASN A 453 -5.84 20.65 13.60
C ASN A 453 -4.50 21.41 13.42
N GLY A 454 -4.39 22.24 12.36
CA GLY A 454 -3.19 23.02 12.07
C GLY A 454 -2.05 22.26 11.43
N GLU A 455 -2.25 20.99 11.07
CA GLU A 455 -1.23 20.14 10.46
C GLU A 455 -1.70 19.56 9.12
N ARG A 456 -0.71 19.34 8.22
CA ARG A 456 -0.95 18.69 6.94
C ARG A 456 -1.36 17.23 7.14
N THR A 457 -2.53 16.87 6.62
CA THR A 457 -3.20 15.62 6.87
C THR A 457 -3.58 14.95 5.56
N TYR A 458 -3.29 13.67 5.44
CA TYR A 458 -3.76 12.85 4.33
C TYR A 458 -5.14 12.25 4.65
N ARG A 459 -6.09 12.47 3.75
CA ARG A 459 -7.42 11.87 3.76
C ARG A 459 -7.37 10.54 3.02
N SER A 460 -7.40 9.43 3.78
CA SER A 460 -7.12 8.10 3.21
C SER A 460 -8.19 7.60 2.25
N GLY A 461 -9.45 8.02 2.43
CA GLY A 461 -10.59 7.45 1.74
C GLY A 461 -10.94 6.04 2.24
N ASP A 462 -10.35 5.58 3.33
CA ASP A 462 -10.66 4.31 3.96
C ASP A 462 -11.63 4.50 5.13
N TYR A 463 -12.72 3.70 5.19
CA TYR A 463 -13.57 3.59 6.37
C TYR A 463 -12.86 2.76 7.44
N ALA A 464 -12.79 3.31 8.64
CA ALA A 464 -12.13 2.69 9.77
C ALA A 464 -12.92 2.90 11.08
N LYS A 465 -12.55 2.13 12.10
CA LYS A 465 -12.98 2.35 13.48
C LYS A 465 -11.85 2.03 14.46
N TRP A 466 -11.81 2.74 15.59
CA TRP A 466 -10.97 2.36 16.72
C TRP A 466 -11.54 1.14 17.45
N THR A 467 -10.68 0.24 17.87
CA THR A 467 -11.02 -0.76 18.91
C THR A 467 -10.82 -0.14 20.29
N THR A 468 -11.32 -0.81 21.30
CA THR A 468 -11.14 -0.42 22.71
C THR A 468 -9.69 -0.42 23.18
N ASP A 469 -8.86 -1.25 22.53
CA ASP A 469 -7.44 -1.37 22.80
C ASP A 469 -6.58 -0.35 22.01
N GLY A 470 -7.21 0.51 21.20
CA GLY A 470 -6.54 1.52 20.40
C GLY A 470 -5.94 1.01 19.10
N ASP A 471 -6.34 -0.16 18.63
CA ASP A 471 -6.04 -0.62 17.27
C ASP A 471 -7.04 -0.01 16.27
N VAL A 472 -6.64 0.09 15.02
CA VAL A 472 -7.51 0.50 13.91
C VAL A 472 -7.94 -0.71 13.10
N ILE A 473 -9.23 -0.80 12.78
CA ILE A 473 -9.79 -1.80 11.86
C ILE A 473 -10.28 -1.08 10.60
N ILE A 474 -9.77 -1.50 9.44
CA ILE A 474 -10.23 -1.02 8.14
C ILE A 474 -11.44 -1.84 7.69
N LEU A 475 -12.50 -1.15 7.25
CA LEU A 475 -13.78 -1.76 6.89
C LEU A 475 -14.08 -1.69 5.39
N GLY A 476 -13.40 -0.83 4.66
CA GLY A 476 -13.56 -0.65 3.21
C GLY A 476 -13.20 0.75 2.76
N ARG A 477 -13.63 1.11 1.54
CA ARG A 477 -13.34 2.40 0.92
C ARG A 477 -14.57 3.29 0.83
N THR A 478 -14.33 4.61 0.84
CA THR A 478 -15.37 5.64 0.57
C THR A 478 -15.63 5.81 -0.93
N ASP A 479 -14.71 5.34 -1.79
CA ASP A 479 -14.69 5.49 -3.24
C ASP A 479 -14.71 4.14 -3.98
N ASN A 480 -14.63 4.18 -5.33
CA ASN A 480 -14.62 2.99 -6.20
C ASN A 480 -13.22 2.38 -6.39
N GLN A 481 -12.22 2.83 -5.64
CA GLN A 481 -10.89 2.29 -5.70
C GLN A 481 -10.86 0.89 -5.09
N VAL A 482 -10.17 -0.03 -5.73
CA VAL A 482 -10.06 -1.42 -5.29
C VAL A 482 -8.61 -1.81 -5.07
N LYS A 483 -8.40 -2.77 -4.17
CA LYS A 483 -7.12 -3.43 -4.00
C LYS A 483 -7.28 -4.87 -4.48
N LEU A 484 -6.58 -5.23 -5.55
CA LEU A 484 -6.60 -6.57 -6.13
C LEU A 484 -5.17 -7.10 -6.22
N ARG A 485 -4.91 -8.23 -5.54
CA ARG A 485 -3.57 -8.83 -5.44
C ARG A 485 -2.50 -7.86 -4.93
N GLY A 486 -2.89 -6.98 -3.98
CA GLY A 486 -2.05 -5.95 -3.39
C GLY A 486 -1.83 -4.71 -4.23
N LEU A 487 -2.37 -4.68 -5.43
CA LEU A 487 -2.24 -3.57 -6.35
C LEU A 487 -3.43 -2.63 -6.19
N ARG A 488 -3.16 -1.34 -6.06
CA ARG A 488 -4.16 -0.29 -6.02
C ARG A 488 -4.63 0.01 -7.44
N ILE A 489 -5.90 -0.23 -7.71
CA ILE A 489 -6.48 -0.10 -9.04
C ILE A 489 -7.63 0.89 -8.99
N GLU A 490 -7.54 1.92 -9.82
CA GLU A 490 -8.64 2.83 -10.11
C GLU A 490 -9.48 2.22 -11.25
N LEU A 491 -10.64 1.70 -10.92
CA LEU A 491 -11.54 1.13 -11.94
C LEU A 491 -11.91 2.16 -13.01
N GLY A 492 -11.98 3.44 -12.65
CA GLY A 492 -12.20 4.54 -13.59
C GLY A 492 -11.11 4.70 -14.66
N GLU A 493 -9.86 4.31 -14.39
CA GLU A 493 -8.79 4.28 -15.41
C GLU A 493 -9.12 3.24 -16.48
N ILE A 494 -9.56 2.05 -16.05
CA ILE A 494 -9.97 0.96 -16.95
C ILE A 494 -11.20 1.36 -17.74
N GLU A 495 -12.21 1.95 -17.10
CA GLU A 495 -13.46 2.42 -17.73
C GLU A 495 -13.18 3.47 -18.82
N LYS A 496 -12.25 4.39 -18.57
CA LYS A 496 -11.87 5.41 -19.54
C LYS A 496 -11.18 4.80 -20.76
N CYS A 497 -10.22 3.90 -20.55
CA CYS A 497 -9.57 3.18 -21.65
C CYS A 497 -10.58 2.33 -22.43
N LEU A 498 -11.49 1.65 -21.73
CA LEU A 498 -12.56 0.85 -22.34
C LEU A 498 -13.48 1.68 -23.23
N THR A 499 -13.91 2.85 -22.76
CA THR A 499 -14.80 3.74 -23.54
C THR A 499 -14.10 4.45 -24.69
N ALA A 500 -12.78 4.43 -24.75
CA ALA A 500 -12.00 4.92 -25.89
C ALA A 500 -11.86 3.89 -27.03
N VAL A 501 -12.20 2.61 -26.78
CA VAL A 501 -12.19 1.56 -27.82
C VAL A 501 -13.29 1.83 -28.84
N ASP A 502 -12.94 1.76 -30.12
CA ASP A 502 -13.87 2.02 -31.22
C ASP A 502 -15.11 1.11 -31.17
N GLY A 503 -16.30 1.71 -31.29
CA GLY A 503 -17.59 1.04 -31.23
C GLY A 503 -18.15 0.86 -29.81
N ILE A 504 -17.41 1.12 -28.73
CA ILE A 504 -17.94 1.06 -27.36
C ILE A 504 -18.65 2.38 -27.01
N LYS A 505 -19.90 2.27 -26.55
CA LYS A 505 -20.76 3.41 -26.16
C LYS A 505 -20.67 3.75 -24.67
N SER A 506 -20.65 2.72 -23.85
CA SER A 506 -20.52 2.87 -22.39
C SER A 506 -19.92 1.62 -21.79
N GLY A 507 -19.23 1.78 -20.66
CA GLY A 507 -18.61 0.66 -19.97
C GLY A 507 -18.41 0.93 -18.49
N ILE A 508 -18.37 -0.14 -17.70
CA ILE A 508 -18.04 -0.14 -16.27
C ILE A 508 -17.12 -1.31 -15.95
N ALA A 509 -16.16 -1.07 -15.06
CA ALA A 509 -15.27 -2.08 -14.53
C ALA A 509 -15.67 -2.44 -13.09
N LEU A 510 -15.64 -3.73 -12.75
CA LEU A 510 -15.99 -4.23 -11.42
C LEU A 510 -15.08 -5.40 -11.05
N ILE A 511 -14.88 -5.60 -9.75
CA ILE A 511 -14.33 -6.84 -9.26
C ILE A 511 -15.45 -7.88 -9.13
N ARG A 512 -15.25 -9.04 -9.77
CA ARG A 512 -16.17 -10.18 -9.72
C ARG A 512 -15.38 -11.46 -9.56
N LYS A 513 -16.04 -12.49 -9.04
CA LYS A 513 -15.46 -13.84 -9.04
C LYS A 513 -15.52 -14.44 -10.45
N VAL A 514 -14.37 -14.84 -10.96
CA VAL A 514 -14.21 -15.63 -12.18
C VAL A 514 -13.62 -16.97 -11.79
N GLY A 515 -14.44 -18.01 -11.73
CA GLY A 515 -14.06 -19.26 -11.08
C GLY A 515 -13.90 -19.09 -9.56
N LYS A 516 -12.71 -19.38 -9.02
CA LYS A 516 -12.42 -19.26 -7.56
C LYS A 516 -11.75 -17.93 -7.18
N ALA A 517 -11.32 -17.12 -8.15
CA ALA A 517 -10.52 -15.92 -7.93
C ALA A 517 -11.30 -14.62 -8.18
N ASP A 518 -10.98 -13.58 -7.43
CA ASP A 518 -11.43 -12.22 -7.74
C ASP A 518 -10.65 -11.68 -8.94
N ALA A 519 -11.39 -11.08 -9.89
CA ALA A 519 -10.84 -10.57 -11.14
C ALA A 519 -11.55 -9.30 -11.60
N ILE A 520 -10.86 -8.50 -12.41
CA ILE A 520 -11.46 -7.34 -13.08
C ILE A 520 -12.34 -7.84 -14.22
N CYS A 521 -13.61 -7.44 -14.19
CA CYS A 521 -14.58 -7.74 -15.21
C CYS A 521 -15.14 -6.45 -15.77
N VAL A 522 -15.24 -6.33 -17.09
CA VAL A 522 -15.86 -5.17 -17.73
C VAL A 522 -17.20 -5.53 -18.35
N TYR A 523 -18.16 -4.63 -18.15
CA TYR A 523 -19.49 -4.69 -18.78
C TYR A 523 -19.63 -3.47 -19.67
N TYR A 524 -20.01 -3.68 -20.93
CA TYR A 524 -20.06 -2.59 -21.90
C TYR A 524 -21.23 -2.73 -22.88
N THR A 525 -21.62 -1.62 -23.46
CA THR A 525 -22.54 -1.56 -24.60
C THR A 525 -21.79 -1.05 -25.81
N ALA A 526 -22.09 -1.61 -26.98
CA ALA A 526 -21.45 -1.25 -28.24
C ALA A 526 -22.46 -1.16 -29.38
N ASP A 527 -22.04 -0.57 -30.49
CA ASP A 527 -22.87 -0.50 -31.71
C ASP A 527 -22.71 -1.71 -32.63
N ARG A 528 -21.72 -2.55 -32.35
CA ARG A 528 -21.45 -3.83 -33.02
C ARG A 528 -21.06 -4.90 -32.01
N GLN A 529 -21.08 -6.14 -32.42
CA GLN A 529 -20.42 -7.20 -31.66
C GLN A 529 -18.90 -6.97 -31.69
N ILE A 530 -18.26 -6.92 -30.52
CA ILE A 530 -16.80 -6.76 -30.37
C ILE A 530 -16.24 -7.98 -29.66
N GLU A 531 -15.24 -8.59 -30.27
CA GLU A 531 -14.59 -9.75 -29.68
C GLU A 531 -13.74 -9.35 -28.45
N PRO A 532 -13.76 -10.13 -27.35
CA PRO A 532 -12.98 -9.85 -26.14
C PRO A 532 -11.48 -9.61 -26.39
N ASN A 533 -10.89 -10.33 -27.34
CA ASN A 533 -9.47 -10.18 -27.68
C ASN A 533 -9.17 -8.82 -28.36
N GLU A 534 -10.12 -8.24 -29.11
CA GLU A 534 -9.98 -6.91 -29.69
C GLU A 534 -9.87 -5.86 -28.58
N ILE A 535 -10.81 -5.89 -27.62
CA ILE A 535 -10.80 -4.99 -26.47
C ILE A 535 -9.53 -5.19 -25.62
N LYS A 536 -9.19 -6.45 -25.34
CA LYS A 536 -7.99 -6.78 -24.57
C LYS A 536 -6.73 -6.19 -25.20
N SER A 537 -6.57 -6.31 -26.51
CA SER A 537 -5.40 -5.80 -27.24
C SER A 537 -5.32 -4.27 -27.20
N GLU A 538 -6.46 -3.57 -27.30
CA GLU A 538 -6.50 -2.12 -27.19
C GLU A 538 -6.17 -1.64 -25.77
N LEU A 539 -6.75 -2.27 -24.76
CA LEU A 539 -6.47 -1.93 -23.36
C LEU A 539 -5.03 -2.19 -22.96
N ALA A 540 -4.41 -3.26 -23.46
CA ALA A 540 -3.02 -3.61 -23.17
C ALA A 540 -1.99 -2.62 -23.76
N LYS A 541 -2.37 -1.70 -24.63
CA LYS A 541 -1.48 -0.63 -25.11
C LYS A 541 -1.16 0.40 -24.04
N SER A 542 -2.12 0.66 -23.13
CA SER A 542 -2.03 1.74 -22.13
C SER A 542 -2.06 1.23 -20.70
N LEU A 543 -2.75 0.10 -20.44
CA LEU A 543 -2.88 -0.49 -19.11
C LEU A 543 -1.79 -1.53 -18.86
N THR A 544 -1.29 -1.56 -17.63
CA THR A 544 -0.40 -2.66 -17.18
C THR A 544 -1.17 -3.98 -17.11
N ASP A 545 -0.48 -5.10 -17.25
CA ASP A 545 -1.06 -6.45 -17.32
C ASP A 545 -2.05 -6.74 -16.18
N TYR A 546 -1.73 -6.29 -14.97
CA TYR A 546 -2.58 -6.49 -13.80
C TYR A 546 -3.88 -5.66 -13.81
N MET A 547 -3.98 -4.63 -14.68
CA MET A 547 -5.17 -3.81 -14.87
C MET A 547 -6.03 -4.30 -16.04
N VAL A 548 -5.50 -5.13 -16.92
CA VAL A 548 -6.24 -5.67 -18.07
C VAL A 548 -7.32 -6.62 -17.57
N PRO A 549 -8.60 -6.40 -17.92
CA PRO A 549 -9.70 -7.24 -17.45
C PRO A 549 -9.55 -8.71 -17.86
N SER A 550 -10.01 -9.60 -16.99
CA SER A 550 -10.02 -11.03 -17.26
C SER A 550 -11.34 -11.53 -17.87
N ALA A 551 -12.41 -10.72 -17.77
CA ALA A 551 -13.71 -11.05 -18.33
C ALA A 551 -14.36 -9.82 -18.98
N TYR A 552 -15.03 -10.06 -20.10
CA TYR A 552 -15.64 -9.05 -20.96
C TYR A 552 -17.09 -9.45 -21.23
N VAL A 553 -18.03 -8.59 -20.87
CA VAL A 553 -19.46 -8.88 -20.99
C VAL A 553 -20.13 -7.76 -21.79
N GLN A 554 -20.48 -8.04 -23.04
CA GLN A 554 -21.26 -7.12 -23.85
C GLN A 554 -22.74 -7.22 -23.48
N LEU A 555 -23.38 -6.07 -23.33
CA LEU A 555 -24.79 -5.93 -22.98
C LEU A 555 -25.54 -5.18 -24.10
N ASP A 556 -26.78 -5.52 -24.34
CA ASP A 556 -27.66 -4.76 -25.25
C ASP A 556 -27.94 -3.36 -24.68
N LYS A 557 -28.10 -3.27 -23.35
CA LYS A 557 -28.36 -2.02 -22.65
C LYS A 557 -27.80 -2.06 -21.25
N MET A 558 -27.17 -0.97 -20.83
CA MET A 558 -26.68 -0.81 -19.46
C MET A 558 -27.85 -0.69 -18.49
N PRO A 559 -27.99 -1.58 -17.48
CA PRO A 559 -29.07 -1.48 -16.50
C PRO A 559 -28.84 -0.30 -15.58
N LEU A 560 -29.85 0.55 -15.40
CA LEU A 560 -29.76 1.73 -14.54
C LEU A 560 -30.72 1.60 -13.34
N THR A 561 -30.35 2.17 -12.23
CA THR A 561 -31.23 2.41 -11.08
C THR A 561 -32.18 3.56 -11.40
N PRO A 562 -33.29 3.75 -10.63
CA PRO A 562 -34.18 4.90 -10.80
C PRO A 562 -33.47 6.26 -10.77
N ASN A 563 -32.33 6.34 -10.10
CA ASN A 563 -31.49 7.56 -9.98
C ASN A 563 -30.45 7.69 -11.12
N GLY A 564 -30.55 6.88 -12.18
CA GLY A 564 -29.68 6.96 -13.36
C GLY A 564 -28.25 6.36 -13.16
N LYS A 565 -27.94 5.73 -12.03
CA LYS A 565 -26.67 5.03 -11.81
C LYS A 565 -26.76 3.59 -12.34
N VAL A 566 -25.62 3.02 -12.75
CA VAL A 566 -25.56 1.60 -13.16
C VAL A 566 -26.00 0.70 -12.01
N ASN A 567 -26.96 -0.19 -12.28
CA ASN A 567 -27.42 -1.18 -11.32
C ASN A 567 -26.55 -2.43 -11.38
N THR A 568 -25.48 -2.42 -10.60
CA THR A 568 -24.47 -3.50 -10.57
C THR A 568 -25.00 -4.84 -10.02
N LYS A 569 -26.17 -4.83 -9.34
CA LYS A 569 -26.77 -6.04 -8.75
C LYS A 569 -27.46 -6.95 -9.77
N VAL A 570 -27.87 -6.38 -10.90
CA VAL A 570 -28.58 -7.13 -11.96
C VAL A 570 -27.68 -7.46 -13.15
N LEU A 571 -26.41 -7.10 -13.09
CA LEU A 571 -25.44 -7.48 -14.11
C LEU A 571 -25.22 -9.01 -14.09
N PRO A 572 -25.14 -9.65 -15.28
CA PRO A 572 -24.92 -11.09 -15.34
C PRO A 572 -23.57 -11.49 -14.77
N GLU A 573 -23.49 -12.69 -14.25
CA GLU A 573 -22.19 -13.24 -13.81
C GLU A 573 -21.27 -13.42 -15.04
N PRO A 574 -19.98 -13.02 -14.90
CA PRO A 574 -19.03 -13.19 -15.99
C PRO A 574 -18.76 -14.68 -16.23
N LYS A 575 -18.87 -15.12 -17.47
CA LYS A 575 -18.44 -16.47 -17.85
C LYS A 575 -16.91 -16.49 -17.89
N SER A 576 -16.28 -17.54 -17.35
CA SER A 576 -14.85 -17.74 -17.58
C SER A 576 -14.64 -17.96 -19.08
N ASN A 577 -13.94 -17.06 -19.76
CA ASN A 577 -13.45 -17.29 -21.10
C ASN A 577 -12.31 -18.32 -21.03
N LYS A 578 -12.65 -19.59 -20.76
CA LYS A 578 -11.72 -20.67 -21.06
C LYS A 578 -11.64 -20.69 -22.59
N SER A 579 -10.53 -20.19 -23.14
CA SER A 579 -10.21 -20.45 -24.53
C SER A 579 -10.15 -21.97 -24.69
N GLU A 580 -10.95 -22.56 -25.56
CA GLU A 580 -10.91 -23.97 -25.92
C GLU A 580 -9.56 -24.43 -26.57
N SER A 581 -8.58 -23.52 -26.64
CA SER A 581 -7.26 -23.74 -27.19
C SER A 581 -6.20 -24.18 -26.17
N GLY A 582 -6.58 -24.45 -24.92
CA GLY A 582 -5.68 -25.03 -23.92
C GLY A 582 -5.37 -26.47 -24.26
N ARG A 583 -4.12 -26.76 -24.62
CA ARG A 583 -3.60 -28.12 -24.68
C ARG A 583 -3.87 -28.79 -23.33
N LEU A 584 -4.49 -29.99 -23.34
CA LEU A 584 -4.66 -30.80 -22.15
C LEU A 584 -3.30 -30.99 -21.43
N PRO A 585 -3.24 -30.82 -20.10
CA PRO A 585 -2.02 -31.00 -19.35
C PRO A 585 -1.45 -32.42 -19.60
N LYS A 586 -0.15 -32.49 -19.88
CA LYS A 586 0.54 -33.76 -20.24
C LYS A 586 1.03 -34.55 -19.03
N ASN A 587 1.10 -33.92 -17.86
CA ASN A 587 1.56 -34.54 -16.62
C ASN A 587 0.80 -33.99 -15.40
N GLU A 588 1.00 -34.61 -14.23
CA GLU A 588 0.32 -34.20 -13.00
C GLU A 588 0.69 -32.78 -12.55
N ILE A 589 1.89 -32.30 -12.84
CA ILE A 589 2.34 -30.96 -12.53
C ILE A 589 1.54 -29.93 -13.35
N GLU A 590 1.40 -30.15 -14.66
CA GLU A 590 0.57 -29.31 -15.53
C GLU A 590 -0.92 -29.30 -15.12
N LYS A 591 -1.44 -30.45 -14.58
CA LYS A 591 -2.81 -30.53 -14.06
C LYS A 591 -3.02 -29.66 -12.83
N THR A 592 -2.06 -29.63 -11.91
CA THR A 592 -2.12 -28.82 -10.69
C THR A 592 -2.16 -27.32 -10.99
N PHE A 593 -1.58 -26.89 -12.12
CA PHE A 593 -1.63 -25.49 -12.58
C PHE A 593 -2.88 -25.14 -13.40
N CYS A 594 -3.67 -26.12 -13.84
CA CYS A 594 -4.88 -25.91 -14.64
C CYS A 594 -6.19 -25.93 -13.81
N ASP A 595 -6.17 -26.52 -12.62
CA ASP A 595 -7.26 -26.53 -11.64
C ASP A 595 -7.16 -25.34 -10.65
#